data_3534eddc8b58a78ffd1aa260411c75a1
#
_entry.id   3534eddc8b58a78ffd1aa260411c75a1
#
_cell.length_a   1.000
_cell.length_b   1.000
_cell.length_c   1.000
_cell.angle_alpha   90.00
_cell.angle_beta   90.00
_cell.angle_gamma   90.00
#
_symmetry.space_group_name_H-M   'P 1'
#
loop_
_entity.id
_entity.type
_entity.pdbx_description
1 polymer ?
#
loop_
_entity_poly.entity_id
_entity_poly.type
_entity_poly.pdbx_seq_one_letter_code
_entity_poly.pdbx_strand_id
1 'polypeptide(L)'
;MEQTPIILSILVITHNQRDLLKRCLDSVLGQKLNVPFEVIVSDDRSEDGTAEFMAELQSQLKNEERVVPNLQELVYTRCNSNDCDPKNVSERCGWNKLNVYNHARGKYFVNIDADDFLRSDDIYQAQLDMLEAHPECSMCQQGVWVLNDGDPIEKGRILLEHPFLKNGKIFQTNHACMMGLRDLNQSYMIRRNPEADVCELYGKFFDDTIITYHHMQYGPIVFLERADYVWVQYKSSITKTLQGDDELVEYALLFLHHIRFIPVFASEFMYEGLRGLIHMLKVLAEKDYRWQLTERSQAAFRETPGWIYRVFSSNDSRWYDRVKLRYVRLIALVYSKYKLKHWKYLYGLLIDRKSASKIDWNT
;
A
#
# COMPACT_ATOMS: atom_id res chain seq x y z
N MET A 1 -8.95 -21.32 30.04
CA MET A 1 -9.47 -19.93 29.95
C MET A 1 -9.62 -19.64 28.46
N GLU A 2 -10.80 -19.34 28.00
CA GLU A 2 -10.99 -18.87 26.63
C GLU A 2 -10.23 -17.54 26.47
N GLN A 3 -9.38 -17.45 25.47
CA GLN A 3 -8.70 -16.19 25.17
C GLN A 3 -9.75 -15.17 24.68
N THR A 4 -9.73 -13.98 25.27
CA THR A 4 -10.58 -12.87 24.81
C THR A 4 -10.26 -12.60 23.33
N PRO A 5 -11.27 -12.59 22.44
CA PRO A 5 -11.02 -12.38 21.02
C PRO A 5 -10.42 -10.98 20.78
N ILE A 6 -9.38 -10.92 19.99
CA ILE A 6 -8.78 -9.64 19.56
C ILE A 6 -9.74 -8.95 18.57
N ILE A 7 -10.04 -7.71 18.84
CA ILE A 7 -10.90 -6.90 17.98
C ILE A 7 -10.08 -6.07 16.98
N LEU A 8 -8.98 -5.46 17.45
CA LEU A 8 -8.13 -4.62 16.60
C LEU A 8 -6.69 -5.12 16.63
N SER A 9 -6.08 -5.30 15.44
CA SER A 9 -4.64 -5.48 15.29
C SER A 9 -4.02 -4.20 14.75
N ILE A 10 -3.01 -3.66 15.45
CA ILE A 10 -2.24 -2.49 15.00
C ILE A 10 -0.91 -3.02 14.47
N LEU A 11 -0.69 -2.82 13.16
CA LEU A 11 0.41 -3.40 12.41
C LEU A 11 1.49 -2.34 12.17
N VAL A 12 2.67 -2.56 12.71
CA VAL A 12 3.80 -1.64 12.64
C VAL A 12 4.96 -2.30 11.91
N ILE A 13 5.55 -1.63 10.93
CA ILE A 13 6.77 -2.09 10.28
C ILE A 13 7.94 -1.15 10.58
N THR A 14 9.14 -1.70 10.71
CA THR A 14 10.36 -0.92 10.99
C THR A 14 11.59 -1.49 10.30
N HIS A 15 12.58 -0.64 10.04
CA HIS A 15 13.93 -1.00 9.64
C HIS A 15 14.90 0.14 9.98
N ASN A 16 15.81 -0.11 10.93
CA ASN A 16 16.81 0.87 11.40
C ASN A 16 16.21 2.24 11.77
N GLN A 17 15.12 2.23 12.54
CA GLN A 17 14.34 3.43 12.91
C GLN A 17 13.98 3.41 14.41
N ARG A 18 14.86 2.91 15.30
CA ARG A 18 14.56 2.73 16.73
C ARG A 18 13.89 3.93 17.39
N ASP A 19 14.44 5.13 17.22
CA ASP A 19 13.92 6.32 17.90
C ASP A 19 12.59 6.80 17.30
N LEU A 20 12.39 6.61 16.00
CA LEU A 20 11.12 6.86 15.33
C LEU A 20 10.06 5.83 15.74
N LEU A 21 10.43 4.56 15.79
CA LEU A 21 9.58 3.47 16.27
C LEU A 21 9.12 3.74 17.72
N LYS A 22 10.00 4.27 18.58
CA LYS A 22 9.62 4.66 19.95
C LYS A 22 8.50 5.70 19.92
N ARG A 23 8.63 6.77 19.14
CA ARG A 23 7.58 7.80 18.99
C ARG A 23 6.29 7.22 18.44
N CYS A 24 6.38 6.39 17.40
CA CYS A 24 5.23 5.68 16.83
C CYS A 24 4.51 4.86 17.89
N LEU A 25 5.23 3.99 18.60
CA LEU A 25 4.66 3.12 19.63
C LEU A 25 4.12 3.90 20.83
N ASP A 26 4.74 5.01 21.23
CA ASP A 26 4.18 5.88 22.28
C ASP A 26 2.81 6.44 21.86
N SER A 27 2.63 6.81 20.60
CA SER A 27 1.34 7.29 20.08
C SER A 27 0.30 6.17 19.93
N VAL A 28 0.74 4.97 19.56
CA VAL A 28 -0.11 3.78 19.40
C VAL A 28 -0.56 3.23 20.76
N LEU A 29 0.37 3.03 21.67
CA LEU A 29 0.08 2.51 23.02
C LEU A 29 -0.64 3.55 23.90
N GLY A 30 -0.62 4.82 23.52
CA GLY A 30 -1.39 5.89 24.12
C GLY A 30 -2.86 5.95 23.69
N GLN A 31 -3.28 5.10 22.72
CA GLN A 31 -4.67 5.12 22.23
C GLN A 31 -5.66 4.65 23.30
N LYS A 32 -6.74 5.37 23.46
CA LYS A 32 -7.87 5.05 24.34
C LYS A 32 -8.85 4.12 23.64
N LEU A 33 -8.54 2.84 23.63
CA LEU A 33 -9.37 1.81 23.02
C LEU A 33 -10.24 1.11 24.07
N ASN A 34 -11.54 0.95 23.77
CA ASN A 34 -12.51 0.28 24.63
C ASN A 34 -12.63 -1.23 24.30
N VAL A 35 -11.81 -1.75 23.41
CA VAL A 35 -11.84 -3.11 22.91
C VAL A 35 -10.50 -3.80 23.09
N PRO A 36 -10.46 -5.13 23.22
CA PRO A 36 -9.22 -5.89 23.23
C PRO A 36 -8.45 -5.69 21.91
N PHE A 37 -7.18 -5.32 22.03
CA PHE A 37 -6.33 -5.10 20.87
C PHE A 37 -4.93 -5.69 21.06
N GLU A 38 -4.23 -5.85 19.96
CA GLU A 38 -2.83 -6.24 19.89
C GLU A 38 -2.03 -5.25 19.06
N VAL A 39 -0.74 -5.16 19.34
CA VAL A 39 0.21 -4.42 18.51
C VAL A 39 1.25 -5.40 18.00
N ILE A 40 1.47 -5.42 16.70
CA ILE A 40 2.41 -6.33 16.05
C ILE A 40 3.48 -5.50 15.35
N VAL A 41 4.71 -5.64 15.78
CA VAL A 41 5.86 -4.95 15.19
C VAL A 41 6.68 -5.95 14.39
N SER A 42 6.83 -5.72 13.09
CA SER A 42 7.74 -6.49 12.26
C SER A 42 8.98 -5.66 11.91
N ASP A 43 10.13 -6.24 12.22
CA ASP A 43 11.43 -5.64 12.03
C ASP A 43 12.16 -6.31 10.87
N ASP A 44 12.50 -5.52 9.84
CA ASP A 44 13.33 -5.98 8.73
C ASP A 44 14.82 -5.93 9.11
N ARG A 45 15.20 -6.76 10.07
CA ARG A 45 16.62 -7.00 10.45
C ARG A 45 17.38 -5.73 10.84
N SER A 46 16.79 -4.88 11.66
CA SER A 46 17.46 -3.69 12.20
C SER A 46 18.72 -4.02 13.00
N GLU A 47 19.71 -3.13 12.91
CA GLU A 47 21.01 -3.22 13.60
C GLU A 47 21.25 -2.02 14.53
N ASP A 48 20.25 -1.16 14.72
CA ASP A 48 20.32 0.11 15.46
C ASP A 48 19.88 0.02 16.92
N GLY A 49 19.74 -1.20 17.48
CA GLY A 49 19.23 -1.43 18.83
C GLY A 49 17.71 -1.53 18.92
N THR A 50 17.01 -1.67 17.79
CA THR A 50 15.54 -1.87 17.75
C THR A 50 15.12 -3.12 18.52
N ALA A 51 15.86 -4.24 18.39
CA ALA A 51 15.50 -5.49 19.06
C ALA A 51 15.61 -5.36 20.59
N GLU A 52 16.65 -4.72 21.08
CA GLU A 52 16.88 -4.46 22.51
C GLU A 52 15.79 -3.55 23.08
N PHE A 53 15.45 -2.48 22.36
CA PHE A 53 14.35 -1.58 22.72
C PHE A 53 13.00 -2.33 22.81
N MET A 54 12.70 -3.19 21.85
CA MET A 54 11.47 -3.98 21.85
C MET A 54 11.43 -4.98 23.01
N ALA A 55 12.56 -5.64 23.32
CA ALA A 55 12.64 -6.55 24.47
C ALA A 55 12.41 -5.83 25.80
N GLU A 56 12.99 -4.62 25.96
CA GLU A 56 12.77 -3.77 27.13
C GLU A 56 11.29 -3.36 27.25
N LEU A 57 10.68 -2.86 26.18
CA LEU A 57 9.27 -2.46 26.17
C LEU A 57 8.33 -3.63 26.51
N GLN A 58 8.57 -4.81 25.95
CA GLN A 58 7.81 -6.02 26.28
C GLN A 58 7.97 -6.41 27.76
N SER A 59 9.18 -6.26 28.32
CA SER A 59 9.42 -6.50 29.74
C SER A 59 8.65 -5.53 30.63
N GLN A 60 8.66 -4.23 30.31
CA GLN A 60 7.91 -3.19 31.05
C GLN A 60 6.40 -3.47 31.07
N LEU A 61 5.83 -3.87 29.92
CA LEU A 61 4.43 -4.24 29.82
C LEU A 61 4.10 -5.51 30.62
N LYS A 62 4.94 -6.51 30.56
CA LYS A 62 4.76 -7.77 31.29
C LYS A 62 4.86 -7.61 32.80
N ASN A 63 5.74 -6.74 33.26
CA ASN A 63 5.96 -6.47 34.68
C ASN A 63 5.03 -5.38 35.24
N GLU A 64 4.06 -4.93 34.44
CA GLU A 64 3.13 -3.84 34.79
C GLU A 64 3.82 -2.49 35.12
N GLU A 65 5.08 -2.33 34.74
CA GLU A 65 5.81 -1.04 34.83
C GLU A 65 5.22 0.00 33.86
N ARG A 66 4.61 -0.50 32.77
CA ARG A 66 3.78 0.30 31.85
C ARG A 66 2.44 -0.42 31.64
N VAL A 67 1.35 0.23 32.02
CA VAL A 67 0.00 -0.31 31.86
C VAL A 67 -0.67 0.34 30.67
N VAL A 68 -1.14 -0.48 29.74
CA VAL A 68 -1.91 -0.06 28.56
C VAL A 68 -3.26 -0.76 28.60
N PRO A 69 -4.35 -0.04 28.89
CA PRO A 69 -5.67 -0.64 29.02
C PRO A 69 -6.09 -1.38 27.74
N ASN A 70 -6.67 -2.56 27.91
CA ASN A 70 -7.16 -3.42 26.82
C ASN A 70 -6.11 -3.98 25.84
N LEU A 71 -4.83 -3.64 25.99
CA LEU A 71 -3.76 -4.30 25.26
C LEU A 71 -3.65 -5.77 25.72
N GLN A 72 -3.80 -6.69 24.79
CA GLN A 72 -3.67 -8.12 25.07
C GLN A 72 -2.24 -8.60 24.85
N GLU A 73 -1.58 -8.08 23.82
CA GLU A 73 -0.24 -8.51 23.46
C GLU A 73 0.50 -7.42 22.65
N LEU A 74 1.80 -7.30 22.91
CA LEU A 74 2.76 -6.63 22.04
C LEU A 74 3.66 -7.71 21.43
N VAL A 75 3.45 -8.02 20.15
CA VAL A 75 4.24 -9.00 19.41
C VAL A 75 5.40 -8.29 18.72
N TYR A 76 6.61 -8.81 18.89
CA TYR A 76 7.75 -8.41 18.08
C TYR A 76 8.22 -9.60 17.25
N THR A 77 8.33 -9.42 15.96
CA THR A 77 8.77 -10.46 15.03
C THR A 77 9.81 -9.90 14.06
N ARG A 78 10.75 -10.72 13.65
CA ARG A 78 11.74 -10.36 12.63
C ARG A 78 11.35 -10.95 11.29
N CYS A 79 11.35 -10.11 10.26
CA CYS A 79 11.16 -10.57 8.90
C CYS A 79 12.43 -11.27 8.41
N ASN A 80 12.39 -12.61 8.35
CA ASN A 80 13.51 -13.45 7.92
C ASN A 80 13.27 -14.03 6.52
N SER A 81 12.77 -13.24 5.59
CA SER A 81 12.57 -13.75 4.25
C SER A 81 13.90 -14.01 3.54
N ASN A 82 14.25 -15.30 3.37
CA ASN A 82 15.37 -15.72 2.53
C ASN A 82 15.07 -15.56 1.04
N ASP A 83 13.80 -15.31 0.68
CA ASP A 83 13.33 -15.17 -0.70
C ASP A 83 13.34 -13.74 -1.21
N CYS A 84 13.79 -12.79 -0.37
CA CYS A 84 13.84 -11.37 -0.66
C CYS A 84 15.24 -10.97 -1.15
N ASP A 85 15.32 -10.22 -2.25
CA ASP A 85 16.59 -9.56 -2.60
C ASP A 85 16.92 -8.51 -1.54
N PRO A 86 18.03 -8.69 -0.77
CA PRO A 86 18.39 -7.78 0.31
C PRO A 86 18.68 -6.35 -0.17
N LYS A 87 18.93 -6.15 -1.46
CA LYS A 87 19.18 -4.85 -2.08
C LYS A 87 17.89 -4.17 -2.55
N ASN A 88 16.81 -4.90 -2.70
CA ASN A 88 15.54 -4.34 -3.16
C ASN A 88 14.70 -3.88 -1.97
N VAL A 89 14.76 -2.58 -1.67
CA VAL A 89 14.06 -1.97 -0.52
C VAL A 89 12.54 -2.15 -0.61
N SER A 90 11.95 -2.01 -1.78
CA SER A 90 10.50 -2.17 -1.98
C SER A 90 10.05 -3.61 -1.71
N GLU A 91 10.86 -4.60 -2.12
CA GLU A 91 10.59 -6.01 -1.86
C GLU A 91 10.68 -6.33 -0.37
N ARG A 92 11.70 -5.81 0.30
CA ARG A 92 11.88 -5.96 1.74
C ARG A 92 10.73 -5.35 2.53
N CYS A 93 10.29 -4.14 2.14
CA CYS A 93 9.13 -3.49 2.73
C CYS A 93 7.85 -4.34 2.55
N GLY A 94 7.61 -4.87 1.36
CA GLY A 94 6.48 -5.77 1.08
C GLY A 94 6.47 -7.02 1.95
N TRP A 95 7.62 -7.69 2.09
CA TRP A 95 7.75 -8.85 2.97
C TRP A 95 7.53 -8.50 4.44
N ASN A 96 8.01 -7.33 4.87
CA ASN A 96 7.82 -6.89 6.24
C ASN A 96 6.33 -6.62 6.55
N LYS A 97 5.61 -5.99 5.60
CA LYS A 97 4.16 -5.79 5.68
C LYS A 97 3.38 -7.11 5.67
N LEU A 98 3.77 -8.05 4.82
CA LEU A 98 3.16 -9.38 4.78
C LEU A 98 3.36 -10.11 6.12
N ASN A 99 4.54 -9.97 6.72
CA ASN A 99 4.83 -10.61 8.00
C ASN A 99 3.91 -10.11 9.13
N VAL A 100 3.69 -8.80 9.30
CA VAL A 100 2.74 -8.30 10.31
C VAL A 100 1.30 -8.72 10.00
N TYR A 101 0.91 -8.70 8.74
CA TYR A 101 -0.44 -9.10 8.33
C TYR A 101 -0.73 -10.57 8.69
N ASN A 102 0.24 -11.46 8.48
CA ASN A 102 0.10 -12.89 8.80
C ASN A 102 -0.03 -13.16 10.30
N HIS A 103 0.48 -12.29 11.14
CA HIS A 103 0.36 -12.41 12.60
C HIS A 103 -0.93 -11.78 13.15
N ALA A 104 -1.65 -10.98 12.34
CA ALA A 104 -2.84 -10.29 12.80
C ALA A 104 -3.99 -11.26 13.09
N ARG A 105 -4.65 -11.06 14.24
CA ARG A 105 -5.81 -11.87 14.70
C ARG A 105 -7.10 -11.07 14.80
N GLY A 106 -6.99 -9.73 14.74
CA GLY A 106 -8.12 -8.82 14.93
C GLY A 106 -9.20 -8.92 13.85
N LYS A 107 -10.43 -8.65 14.25
CA LYS A 107 -11.56 -8.42 13.33
C LYS A 107 -11.30 -7.21 12.43
N TYR A 108 -10.56 -6.23 12.96
CA TYR A 108 -10.10 -5.04 12.25
C TYR A 108 -8.59 -4.95 12.32
N PHE A 109 -8.00 -4.26 11.36
CA PHE A 109 -6.60 -3.90 11.43
C PHE A 109 -6.32 -2.51 10.87
N VAL A 110 -5.23 -1.91 11.33
CA VAL A 110 -4.65 -0.66 10.84
C VAL A 110 -3.17 -0.86 10.59
N ASN A 111 -2.62 -0.13 9.62
CA ASN A 111 -1.18 -0.09 9.37
C ASN A 111 -0.63 1.27 9.79
N ILE A 112 0.57 1.27 10.35
CA ILE A 112 1.33 2.48 10.63
C ILE A 112 2.82 2.19 10.43
N ASP A 113 3.52 3.02 9.66
CA ASP A 113 4.97 2.91 9.50
C ASP A 113 5.68 3.50 10.73
N ALA A 114 6.82 2.94 11.11
CA ALA A 114 7.53 3.33 12.33
C ALA A 114 8.00 4.79 12.35
N ASP A 115 8.12 5.42 11.18
CA ASP A 115 8.48 6.82 11.04
C ASP A 115 7.29 7.80 11.15
N ASP A 116 6.07 7.28 11.22
CA ASP A 116 4.84 8.03 11.40
C ASP A 116 4.31 7.96 12.83
N PHE A 117 3.28 8.73 13.16
CA PHE A 117 2.66 8.71 14.47
C PHE A 117 1.22 9.26 14.46
N LEU A 118 0.51 9.08 15.55
CA LEU A 118 -0.86 9.59 15.75
C LEU A 118 -0.82 10.85 16.64
N ARG A 119 -1.55 11.89 16.25
CA ARG A 119 -1.60 13.15 16.99
C ARG A 119 -2.77 13.26 18.00
N SER A 120 -3.68 12.28 18.00
CA SER A 120 -4.74 12.14 19.00
C SER A 120 -4.68 10.76 19.67
N ASP A 121 -5.29 10.65 20.83
CA ASP A 121 -5.30 9.42 21.61
C ASP A 121 -6.59 8.59 21.47
N ASP A 122 -7.48 8.96 20.55
CA ASP A 122 -8.80 8.34 20.36
C ASP A 122 -9.14 8.01 18.90
N ILE A 123 -8.22 8.25 17.97
CA ILE A 123 -8.53 8.12 16.54
C ILE A 123 -8.89 6.70 16.13
N TYR A 124 -8.23 5.71 16.69
CA TYR A 124 -8.55 4.31 16.34
C TYR A 124 -9.89 3.87 16.93
N GLN A 125 -10.28 4.37 18.11
CA GLN A 125 -11.62 4.13 18.63
C GLN A 125 -12.68 4.81 17.75
N ALA A 126 -12.44 6.04 17.31
CA ALA A 126 -13.37 6.76 16.43
C ALA A 126 -13.54 6.06 15.05
N GLN A 127 -12.47 5.51 14.47
CA GLN A 127 -12.56 4.72 13.24
C GLN A 127 -13.33 3.41 13.46
N LEU A 128 -13.10 2.75 14.60
CA LEU A 128 -13.80 1.52 14.96
C LEU A 128 -15.30 1.79 15.13
N ASP A 129 -15.68 2.82 15.89
CA ASP A 129 -17.07 3.20 16.09
C ASP A 129 -17.76 3.53 14.76
N MET A 130 -17.04 4.20 13.85
CA MET A 130 -17.54 4.49 12.50
C MET A 130 -17.79 3.23 11.69
N LEU A 131 -16.89 2.24 11.74
CA LEU A 131 -17.07 0.95 11.03
C LEU A 131 -18.18 0.10 11.66
N GLU A 132 -18.33 0.11 12.97
CA GLU A 132 -19.43 -0.62 13.63
C GLU A 132 -20.79 0.03 13.32
N ALA A 133 -20.86 1.36 13.15
CA ALA A 133 -22.05 2.07 12.71
C ALA A 133 -22.38 1.83 11.22
N HIS A 134 -21.40 1.40 10.43
CA HIS A 134 -21.54 1.16 8.98
C HIS A 134 -21.08 -0.28 8.62
N PRO A 135 -21.87 -1.29 8.98
CA PRO A 135 -21.49 -2.71 8.75
C PRO A 135 -21.34 -3.08 7.28
N GLU A 136 -21.93 -2.32 6.37
CA GLU A 136 -21.79 -2.48 4.91
C GLU A 136 -20.41 -2.03 4.39
N CYS A 137 -19.68 -1.21 5.17
CA CYS A 137 -18.38 -0.68 4.78
C CYS A 137 -17.25 -1.66 5.12
N SER A 138 -16.35 -1.86 4.18
CA SER A 138 -15.13 -2.64 4.38
C SER A 138 -14.02 -1.84 5.06
N MET A 139 -14.06 -0.53 4.96
CA MET A 139 -12.99 0.35 5.42
C MET A 139 -13.55 1.66 5.97
N CYS A 140 -12.87 2.19 7.01
CA CYS A 140 -13.03 3.57 7.46
C CYS A 140 -11.75 4.34 7.18
N GLN A 141 -11.85 5.43 6.46
CA GLN A 141 -10.73 6.30 6.12
C GLN A 141 -10.82 7.64 6.84
N GLN A 142 -9.68 8.16 7.25
CA GLN A 142 -9.51 9.54 7.69
C GLN A 142 -8.56 10.30 6.76
N GLY A 143 -8.44 11.62 6.94
CA GLY A 143 -7.40 12.42 6.30
C GLY A 143 -6.00 12.10 6.86
N VAL A 144 -4.99 12.57 6.16
CA VAL A 144 -3.58 12.44 6.55
C VAL A 144 -3.02 13.83 6.81
N TRP A 145 -2.37 14.00 7.95
CA TRP A 145 -1.63 15.20 8.31
C TRP A 145 -0.18 15.04 7.85
N VAL A 146 0.22 15.79 6.84
CA VAL A 146 1.58 15.75 6.30
C VAL A 146 2.46 16.74 7.02
N LEU A 147 3.57 16.25 7.56
CA LEU A 147 4.56 17.02 8.29
C LEU A 147 5.95 16.81 7.67
N ASN A 148 6.74 17.88 7.47
CA ASN A 148 8.14 17.68 7.12
C ASN A 148 8.95 17.38 8.39
N ASP A 149 9.98 16.56 8.24
CA ASP A 149 10.90 16.25 9.32
C ASP A 149 11.52 17.52 9.91
N GLY A 150 11.49 17.61 11.24
CA GLY A 150 11.98 18.78 12.00
C GLY A 150 11.01 19.97 12.09
N ASP A 151 9.89 19.96 11.39
CA ASP A 151 8.86 20.98 11.53
C ASP A 151 8.01 20.75 12.80
N PRO A 152 7.55 21.82 13.48
CA PRO A 152 6.56 21.70 14.55
C PRO A 152 5.22 21.26 13.97
N ILE A 153 4.42 20.53 14.77
CA ILE A 153 3.16 19.87 14.33
C ILE A 153 2.18 20.85 13.69
N GLU A 154 2.17 22.12 14.10
CA GLU A 154 1.27 23.17 13.63
C GLU A 154 1.56 23.58 12.18
N LYS A 155 2.74 23.28 11.67
CA LYS A 155 3.14 23.55 10.26
C LYS A 155 2.70 22.47 9.28
N GLY A 156 2.16 21.38 9.80
CA GLY A 156 1.61 20.33 8.93
C GLY A 156 0.40 20.81 8.14
N ARG A 157 0.04 20.02 7.15
CA ARG A 157 -1.14 20.28 6.30
C ARG A 157 -1.92 18.99 6.03
N ILE A 158 -3.20 19.10 5.75
CA ILE A 158 -3.99 17.95 5.30
C ILE A 158 -3.62 17.61 3.86
N LEU A 159 -3.33 16.33 3.58
CA LEU A 159 -2.91 15.86 2.26
C LEU A 159 -4.00 16.02 1.22
N LEU A 160 -5.23 15.72 1.57
CA LEU A 160 -6.40 15.81 0.70
C LEU A 160 -7.53 16.53 1.42
N GLU A 161 -7.84 17.73 0.96
CA GLU A 161 -9.02 18.49 1.38
C GLU A 161 -10.01 18.53 0.22
N HIS A 162 -11.22 18.05 0.46
CA HIS A 162 -12.27 18.12 -0.54
C HIS A 162 -13.64 18.36 0.12
N PRO A 163 -14.50 19.24 -0.43
CA PRO A 163 -15.79 19.54 0.15
C PRO A 163 -16.73 18.35 0.36
N PHE A 164 -16.49 17.26 -0.36
CA PHE A 164 -17.28 16.03 -0.24
C PHE A 164 -16.75 15.06 0.84
N LEU A 165 -15.57 15.31 1.40
CA LEU A 165 -15.00 14.50 2.48
C LEU A 165 -15.61 14.94 3.81
N LYS A 166 -16.80 14.42 4.09
CA LYS A 166 -17.59 14.74 5.29
C LYS A 166 -17.77 13.51 6.15
N ASN A 167 -17.92 13.74 7.44
CA ASN A 167 -18.11 12.70 8.44
C ASN A 167 -19.28 11.78 8.08
N GLY A 168 -19.06 10.46 8.12
CA GLY A 168 -20.05 9.46 7.77
C GLY A 168 -20.37 9.36 6.28
N LYS A 169 -19.67 10.09 5.41
CA LYS A 169 -19.88 9.98 3.96
C LYS A 169 -19.36 8.65 3.46
N ILE A 170 -20.23 7.90 2.77
CA ILE A 170 -19.90 6.62 2.17
C ILE A 170 -19.51 6.84 0.71
N PHE A 171 -18.37 6.27 0.32
CA PHE A 171 -17.84 6.29 -1.04
C PHE A 171 -17.83 4.88 -1.59
N GLN A 172 -18.55 4.68 -2.67
CA GLN A 172 -18.40 3.47 -3.47
C GLN A 172 -16.98 3.41 -4.04
N THR A 173 -16.43 2.24 -4.24
CA THR A 173 -15.06 2.00 -4.65
C THR A 173 -14.59 2.86 -5.82
N ASN A 174 -15.38 2.94 -6.87
CA ASN A 174 -15.08 3.74 -8.05
C ASN A 174 -14.96 5.24 -7.73
N HIS A 175 -15.84 5.77 -6.89
CA HIS A 175 -15.79 7.18 -6.46
C HIS A 175 -14.57 7.44 -5.57
N ALA A 176 -14.24 6.52 -4.66
CA ALA A 176 -13.07 6.62 -3.81
C ALA A 176 -11.77 6.70 -4.64
N CYS A 177 -11.64 5.85 -5.66
CA CYS A 177 -10.51 5.88 -6.58
C CYS A 177 -10.43 7.19 -7.38
N MET A 178 -11.56 7.69 -7.88
CA MET A 178 -11.61 8.95 -8.64
C MET A 178 -11.24 10.17 -7.80
N MET A 179 -11.53 10.16 -6.50
CA MET A 179 -11.25 11.26 -5.59
C MET A 179 -9.83 11.23 -5.01
N GLY A 180 -9.00 10.26 -5.39
CA GLY A 180 -7.64 10.11 -4.86
C GLY A 180 -7.59 9.67 -3.41
N LEU A 181 -8.68 9.13 -2.85
CA LEU A 181 -8.70 8.60 -1.48
C LEU A 181 -7.68 7.49 -1.27
N ARG A 182 -7.33 6.77 -2.32
CA ARG A 182 -6.27 5.77 -2.34
C ARG A 182 -4.89 6.33 -1.94
N ASP A 183 -4.63 7.62 -2.19
CA ASP A 183 -3.33 8.24 -1.87
C ASP A 183 -3.15 8.44 -0.34
N LEU A 184 -4.18 8.10 0.44
CA LEU A 184 -4.21 8.14 1.90
C LEU A 184 -4.03 6.74 2.52
N ASN A 185 -3.27 5.87 1.89
CA ASN A 185 -3.22 4.42 2.13
C ASN A 185 -3.05 4.00 3.60
N GLN A 186 -2.33 4.75 4.41
CA GLN A 186 -2.04 4.35 5.80
C GLN A 186 -3.07 4.89 6.81
N SER A 187 -4.04 5.68 6.37
CA SER A 187 -5.07 6.26 7.23
C SER A 187 -6.33 5.41 7.37
N TYR A 188 -6.31 4.18 6.84
CA TYR A 188 -7.43 3.27 6.89
C TYR A 188 -7.46 2.40 8.14
N MET A 189 -8.66 2.20 8.69
CA MET A 189 -9.00 0.99 9.43
C MET A 189 -9.76 0.06 8.51
N ILE A 190 -9.34 -1.20 8.44
CA ILE A 190 -9.86 -2.19 7.52
C ILE A 190 -10.59 -3.28 8.30
N ARG A 191 -11.82 -3.61 7.87
CA ARG A 191 -12.55 -4.79 8.35
C ARG A 191 -11.96 -6.01 7.66
N ARG A 192 -11.37 -6.93 8.44
CA ARG A 192 -10.77 -8.15 7.91
C ARG A 192 -11.86 -9.05 7.32
N ASN A 193 -11.69 -9.44 6.08
CA ASN A 193 -12.51 -10.51 5.50
C ASN A 193 -11.77 -11.85 5.66
N PRO A 194 -12.33 -12.83 6.40
CA PRO A 194 -11.70 -14.13 6.59
C PRO A 194 -11.54 -14.94 5.28
N GLU A 195 -12.34 -14.64 4.26
CA GLU A 195 -12.27 -15.30 2.95
C GLU A 195 -11.19 -14.69 2.04
N ALA A 196 -10.60 -13.56 2.47
CA ALA A 196 -9.58 -12.87 1.72
C ALA A 196 -8.19 -13.41 2.06
N ASP A 197 -7.74 -14.45 1.36
CA ASP A 197 -6.36 -14.86 1.43
C ASP A 197 -5.49 -13.93 0.58
N VAL A 198 -5.04 -12.84 1.23
CA VAL A 198 -4.20 -11.83 0.60
C VAL A 198 -2.80 -12.39 0.29
N CYS A 199 -2.35 -13.37 1.08
CA CYS A 199 -0.97 -13.87 1.03
C CYS A 199 -0.68 -14.67 -0.24
N GLU A 200 -1.60 -15.54 -0.66
CA GLU A 200 -1.42 -16.33 -1.87
C GLU A 200 -1.46 -15.47 -3.14
N LEU A 201 -2.30 -14.41 -3.15
CA LEU A 201 -2.48 -13.57 -4.31
C LEU A 201 -1.31 -12.61 -4.56
N TYR A 202 -0.70 -12.09 -3.50
CA TYR A 202 0.21 -10.95 -3.62
C TYR A 202 1.67 -11.27 -3.28
N GLY A 203 1.91 -12.34 -2.50
CA GLY A 203 3.26 -12.79 -2.16
C GLY A 203 4.16 -11.64 -1.71
N LYS A 204 5.35 -11.57 -2.30
CA LYS A 204 6.38 -10.58 -2.00
C LYS A 204 6.10 -9.13 -2.48
N PHE A 205 4.93 -8.85 -3.04
CA PHE A 205 4.55 -7.52 -3.50
C PHE A 205 3.46 -6.88 -2.66
N PHE A 206 3.39 -7.29 -1.44
CA PHE A 206 2.41 -6.81 -0.50
C PHE A 206 2.72 -5.36 -0.12
N ASP A 207 1.93 -4.41 -0.60
CA ASP A 207 2.03 -3.00 -0.23
C ASP A 207 0.68 -2.44 0.22
N ASP A 208 0.68 -1.23 0.75
CA ASP A 208 -0.52 -0.57 1.26
C ASP A 208 -1.60 -0.43 0.20
N THR A 209 -1.18 -0.12 -1.02
CA THR A 209 -2.08 0.08 -2.15
C THR A 209 -2.80 -1.22 -2.48
N ILE A 210 -2.08 -2.33 -2.52
CA ILE A 210 -2.64 -3.66 -2.80
C ILE A 210 -3.58 -4.09 -1.69
N ILE A 211 -3.19 -3.92 -0.42
CA ILE A 211 -4.04 -4.23 0.74
C ILE A 211 -5.34 -3.44 0.68
N THR A 212 -5.23 -2.14 0.45
CA THR A 212 -6.37 -1.24 0.36
C THR A 212 -7.31 -1.68 -0.74
N TYR A 213 -6.81 -1.88 -1.92
CA TYR A 213 -7.61 -2.29 -3.06
C TYR A 213 -8.24 -3.67 -2.88
N HIS A 214 -7.49 -4.60 -2.31
CA HIS A 214 -8.05 -5.92 -2.04
C HIS A 214 -9.28 -5.83 -1.15
N HIS A 215 -9.24 -5.04 -0.09
CA HIS A 215 -10.35 -4.93 0.84
C HIS A 215 -11.50 -4.05 0.33
N MET A 216 -11.23 -3.10 -0.57
CA MET A 216 -12.27 -2.30 -1.22
C MET A 216 -13.26 -3.14 -2.05
N GLN A 217 -12.92 -4.35 -2.46
CA GLN A 217 -13.85 -5.23 -3.17
C GLN A 217 -14.97 -5.78 -2.28
N TYR A 218 -14.81 -5.75 -0.96
CA TYR A 218 -15.75 -6.31 0.00
C TYR A 218 -16.74 -5.30 0.57
N GLY A 219 -16.65 -4.05 0.19
CA GLY A 219 -17.59 -3.02 0.60
C GLY A 219 -17.08 -1.61 0.33
N PRO A 220 -17.97 -0.62 0.44
CA PRO A 220 -17.62 0.78 0.29
C PRO A 220 -16.71 1.28 1.44
N ILE A 221 -16.24 2.52 1.29
CA ILE A 221 -15.43 3.22 2.29
C ILE A 221 -16.29 4.26 2.98
N VAL A 222 -16.29 4.29 4.32
CA VAL A 222 -16.84 5.40 5.09
C VAL A 222 -15.73 6.37 5.48
N PHE A 223 -15.99 7.67 5.39
CA PHE A 223 -15.01 8.71 5.71
C PHE A 223 -15.26 9.29 7.10
N LEU A 224 -14.20 9.40 7.89
CA LEU A 224 -14.15 10.09 9.16
C LEU A 224 -13.46 11.45 8.94
N GLU A 225 -14.17 12.56 9.19
CA GLU A 225 -13.68 13.93 8.95
C GLU A 225 -12.68 14.34 10.04
N ARG A 226 -11.55 13.62 10.10
CA ARG A 226 -10.39 13.86 10.99
C ARG A 226 -9.11 13.65 10.18
N ALA A 227 -7.98 14.11 10.71
CA ALA A 227 -6.67 13.93 10.10
C ALA A 227 -5.62 13.76 11.20
N ASP A 228 -5.71 12.67 11.95
CA ASP A 228 -4.87 12.40 13.12
C ASP A 228 -3.72 11.42 12.83
N TYR A 229 -3.69 10.80 11.66
CA TYR A 229 -2.53 10.10 11.15
C TYR A 229 -1.52 11.13 10.63
N VAL A 230 -0.31 11.14 11.17
CA VAL A 230 0.76 12.07 10.78
C VAL A 230 1.77 11.34 9.92
N TRP A 231 1.77 11.65 8.63
CA TRP A 231 2.81 11.21 7.70
C TRP A 231 3.98 12.18 7.73
N VAL A 232 5.14 11.70 8.20
CA VAL A 232 6.34 12.52 8.28
C VAL A 232 7.19 12.34 7.03
N GLN A 233 7.46 13.43 6.35
CA GLN A 233 8.27 13.45 5.12
C GLN A 233 9.75 13.63 5.43
N TYR A 234 10.50 12.54 5.47
CA TYR A 234 11.96 12.57 5.60
C TYR A 234 12.63 12.81 4.23
N LYS A 235 13.82 13.42 4.24
CA LYS A 235 14.66 13.53 3.03
C LYS A 235 15.15 12.16 2.54
N SER A 236 15.33 11.23 3.45
CA SER A 236 15.74 9.84 3.23
C SER A 236 14.58 8.88 2.94
N SER A 237 13.35 9.38 2.84
CA SER A 237 12.17 8.54 2.50
C SER A 237 12.41 7.74 1.23
N ILE A 238 12.02 6.48 1.21
CA ILE A 238 12.15 5.58 0.04
C ILE A 238 11.61 6.26 -1.21
N THR A 239 10.43 6.88 -1.12
CA THR A 239 9.79 7.60 -2.24
C THR A 239 10.58 8.80 -2.76
N LYS A 240 11.53 9.32 -1.99
CA LYS A 240 12.43 10.44 -2.40
C LYS A 240 13.82 9.97 -2.79
N THR A 241 14.24 8.80 -2.32
CA THR A 241 15.55 8.19 -2.64
C THR A 241 15.49 7.29 -3.86
N LEU A 242 14.31 6.90 -4.32
CA LEU A 242 14.12 6.32 -5.65
C LEU A 242 14.63 7.33 -6.70
N GLN A 243 15.95 7.31 -6.90
CA GLN A 243 16.66 8.23 -7.78
C GLN A 243 16.64 7.70 -9.20
N GLY A 244 15.54 7.86 -9.83
CA GLY A 244 15.50 7.61 -11.24
C GLY A 244 14.09 7.26 -11.69
N ASP A 245 13.75 7.79 -12.84
CA ASP A 245 12.52 7.45 -13.51
C ASP A 245 12.42 5.92 -13.78
N ASP A 246 13.56 5.17 -13.72
CA ASP A 246 13.67 3.72 -13.91
C ASP A 246 12.94 2.94 -12.82
N GLU A 247 13.21 3.29 -11.56
CA GLU A 247 12.60 2.62 -10.41
C GLU A 247 11.12 2.94 -10.32
N LEU A 248 10.72 4.19 -10.64
CA LEU A 248 9.31 4.57 -10.72
C LEU A 248 8.57 3.82 -11.84
N VAL A 249 9.21 3.65 -12.99
CA VAL A 249 8.64 2.89 -14.11
C VAL A 249 8.55 1.41 -13.75
N GLU A 250 9.56 0.84 -13.12
CA GLU A 250 9.54 -0.55 -12.66
C GLU A 250 8.46 -0.76 -11.60
N TYR A 251 8.36 0.12 -10.62
CA TYR A 251 7.30 0.09 -9.61
C TYR A 251 5.92 0.16 -10.25
N ALA A 252 5.70 1.08 -11.20
CA ALA A 252 4.43 1.20 -11.90
C ALA A 252 4.08 -0.05 -12.71
N LEU A 253 5.06 -0.69 -13.34
CA LEU A 253 4.86 -1.94 -14.08
C LEU A 253 4.54 -3.11 -13.15
N LEU A 254 5.24 -3.23 -12.04
CA LEU A 254 4.97 -4.24 -11.02
C LEU A 254 3.59 -4.04 -10.41
N PHE A 255 3.23 -2.82 -10.08
CA PHE A 255 1.90 -2.46 -9.61
C PHE A 255 0.81 -2.89 -10.60
N LEU A 256 0.97 -2.55 -11.88
CA LEU A 256 0.05 -2.98 -12.93
C LEU A 256 -0.03 -4.52 -13.06
N HIS A 257 1.08 -5.22 -12.84
CA HIS A 257 1.11 -6.68 -12.85
C HIS A 257 0.30 -7.28 -11.71
N HIS A 258 0.28 -6.66 -10.53
CA HIS A 258 -0.44 -7.15 -9.36
C HIS A 258 -1.93 -6.86 -9.41
N ILE A 259 -2.34 -5.71 -9.91
CA ILE A 259 -3.75 -5.33 -10.09
C ILE A 259 -4.53 -6.38 -10.89
N ARG A 260 -3.89 -7.10 -11.80
CA ARG A 260 -4.54 -8.15 -12.60
C ARG A 260 -5.21 -9.26 -11.79
N PHE A 261 -4.74 -9.48 -10.56
CA PHE A 261 -5.28 -10.52 -9.67
C PHE A 261 -6.53 -10.06 -8.90
N ILE A 262 -6.94 -8.80 -9.09
CA ILE A 262 -8.14 -8.23 -8.46
C ILE A 262 -9.22 -8.04 -9.53
N PRO A 263 -9.97 -9.10 -9.90
CA PRO A 263 -10.84 -9.05 -11.08
C PRO A 263 -12.02 -8.08 -10.94
N VAL A 264 -12.49 -7.83 -9.70
CA VAL A 264 -13.63 -6.96 -9.42
C VAL A 264 -13.38 -5.51 -9.79
N PHE A 265 -12.11 -5.10 -9.84
CA PHE A 265 -11.72 -3.72 -10.12
C PHE A 265 -11.22 -3.49 -11.54
N ALA A 266 -11.41 -4.44 -12.43
CA ALA A 266 -10.92 -4.30 -13.82
C ALA A 266 -11.37 -2.99 -14.48
N SER A 267 -12.55 -2.45 -14.15
CA SER A 267 -13.07 -1.21 -14.71
C SER A 267 -12.54 0.05 -14.00
N GLU A 268 -12.39 0.03 -12.69
CA GLU A 268 -11.92 1.14 -11.85
C GLU A 268 -10.41 1.27 -11.94
N PHE A 269 -9.70 0.16 -11.89
CA PHE A 269 -8.24 0.10 -12.08
C PHE A 269 -7.80 0.39 -13.50
N MET A 270 -8.65 0.16 -14.47
CA MET A 270 -8.35 0.55 -15.85
C MET A 270 -8.01 2.02 -15.98
N TYR A 271 -8.72 2.88 -15.27
CA TYR A 271 -8.44 4.32 -15.31
C TYR A 271 -7.04 4.62 -14.76
N GLU A 272 -6.68 4.03 -13.62
CA GLU A 272 -5.38 4.26 -12.98
C GLU A 272 -4.24 3.54 -13.71
N GLY A 273 -4.48 2.32 -14.15
CA GLY A 273 -3.54 1.61 -15.02
C GLY A 273 -3.26 2.38 -16.30
N LEU A 274 -4.28 2.98 -16.93
CA LEU A 274 -4.11 3.85 -18.10
C LEU A 274 -3.38 5.14 -17.76
N ARG A 275 -3.66 5.76 -16.61
CA ARG A 275 -2.97 6.96 -16.16
C ARG A 275 -1.49 6.67 -15.91
N GLY A 276 -1.17 5.58 -15.22
CA GLY A 276 0.19 5.11 -15.00
C GLY A 276 0.91 4.79 -16.33
N LEU A 277 0.22 4.11 -17.24
CA LEU A 277 0.75 3.78 -18.57
C LEU A 277 1.00 5.04 -19.42
N ILE A 278 0.10 6.02 -19.39
CA ILE A 278 0.27 7.30 -20.09
C ILE A 278 1.44 8.09 -19.49
N HIS A 279 1.56 8.09 -18.15
CA HIS A 279 2.69 8.73 -17.49
C HIS A 279 4.01 8.06 -17.87
N MET A 280 4.05 6.75 -17.84
CA MET A 280 5.19 5.94 -18.25
C MET A 280 5.59 6.20 -19.71
N LEU A 281 4.60 6.28 -20.62
CA LEU A 281 4.85 6.60 -22.04
C LEU A 281 5.41 8.01 -22.21
N LYS A 282 4.96 8.98 -21.42
CA LYS A 282 5.50 10.34 -21.42
C LYS A 282 6.95 10.37 -20.96
N VAL A 283 7.26 9.71 -19.84
CA VAL A 283 8.61 9.62 -19.30
C VAL A 283 9.56 8.95 -20.30
N LEU A 284 9.14 7.85 -20.93
CA LEU A 284 9.92 7.15 -21.98
C LEU A 284 10.09 8.00 -23.25
N ALA A 285 9.16 8.91 -23.54
CA ALA A 285 9.24 9.78 -24.71
C ALA A 285 10.14 11.01 -24.50
N GLU A 286 10.23 11.51 -23.28
CA GLU A 286 10.96 12.73 -22.93
C GLU A 286 12.46 12.50 -22.71
N LYS A 287 12.88 11.24 -22.53
CA LYS A 287 14.28 10.90 -22.19
C LYS A 287 14.82 9.81 -23.09
N ASP A 288 16.05 9.96 -23.56
CA ASP A 288 16.84 8.93 -24.27
C ASP A 288 17.29 7.86 -23.25
N TYR A 289 16.36 7.02 -22.85
CA TYR A 289 16.43 6.19 -21.66
C TYR A 289 17.11 4.85 -21.96
N ARG A 290 18.19 4.54 -21.24
CA ARG A 290 18.80 3.20 -21.17
C ARG A 290 18.22 2.46 -19.96
N TRP A 291 16.97 2.06 -20.05
CA TRP A 291 16.32 1.36 -18.98
C TRP A 291 16.46 -0.16 -19.12
N GLN A 292 16.87 -0.84 -18.07
CA GLN A 292 16.87 -2.29 -17.97
C GLN A 292 15.88 -2.72 -16.90
N LEU A 293 14.92 -3.55 -17.30
CA LEU A 293 14.09 -4.27 -16.35
C LEU A 293 14.95 -5.22 -15.52
N THR A 294 14.68 -5.31 -14.23
CA THR A 294 15.27 -6.37 -13.40
C THR A 294 14.87 -7.74 -13.93
N GLU A 295 15.68 -8.77 -13.69
CA GLU A 295 15.36 -10.14 -14.11
C GLU A 295 13.98 -10.58 -13.59
N ARG A 296 13.59 -10.12 -12.44
CA ARG A 296 12.33 -10.38 -11.80
C ARG A 296 11.15 -9.74 -12.56
N SER A 297 11.24 -8.45 -12.88
CA SER A 297 10.24 -7.77 -13.71
C SER A 297 10.12 -8.42 -15.08
N GLN A 298 11.24 -8.81 -15.68
CA GLN A 298 11.28 -9.57 -16.94
C GLN A 298 10.55 -10.90 -16.80
N ALA A 299 10.79 -11.68 -15.73
CA ALA A 299 10.11 -12.94 -15.48
C ALA A 299 8.60 -12.74 -15.34
N ALA A 300 8.19 -11.76 -14.54
CA ALA A 300 6.78 -11.41 -14.34
C ALA A 300 6.08 -11.07 -15.67
N PHE A 301 6.74 -10.38 -16.58
CA PHE A 301 6.17 -10.02 -17.89
C PHE A 301 6.20 -11.16 -18.90
N ARG A 302 7.18 -12.07 -18.83
CA ARG A 302 7.20 -13.29 -19.66
C ARG A 302 6.01 -14.20 -19.39
N GLU A 303 5.61 -14.32 -18.13
CA GLU A 303 4.50 -15.19 -17.72
C GLU A 303 3.12 -14.68 -18.14
N THR A 304 2.99 -13.38 -18.42
CA THR A 304 1.70 -12.74 -18.65
C THR A 304 1.64 -11.75 -19.81
N PRO A 305 2.09 -12.15 -21.01
CA PRO A 305 2.01 -11.28 -22.17
C PRO A 305 0.57 -10.93 -22.53
N GLY A 306 0.33 -9.68 -22.93
CA GLY A 306 -0.98 -9.20 -23.37
C GLY A 306 -2.02 -9.07 -22.26
N TRP A 307 -1.65 -9.13 -20.97
CA TRP A 307 -2.58 -9.07 -19.87
C TRP A 307 -3.28 -7.71 -19.73
N ILE A 308 -2.59 -6.61 -19.98
CA ILE A 308 -3.20 -5.27 -20.06
C ILE A 308 -4.31 -5.27 -21.11
N TYR A 309 -4.03 -5.83 -22.28
CA TYR A 309 -5.03 -5.95 -23.33
C TYR A 309 -6.24 -6.79 -22.91
N ARG A 310 -6.03 -7.90 -22.20
CA ARG A 310 -7.12 -8.77 -21.76
C ARG A 310 -8.01 -8.08 -20.73
N VAL A 311 -7.40 -7.40 -19.76
CA VAL A 311 -8.15 -6.62 -18.77
C VAL A 311 -9.00 -5.55 -19.46
N PHE A 312 -8.43 -4.80 -20.39
CA PHE A 312 -9.10 -3.70 -21.07
C PHE A 312 -10.08 -4.13 -22.17
N SER A 313 -10.01 -5.35 -22.66
CA SER A 313 -10.92 -5.91 -23.65
C SER A 313 -11.94 -6.89 -23.06
N SER A 314 -11.98 -7.06 -21.75
CA SER A 314 -13.01 -7.86 -21.08
C SER A 314 -14.42 -7.28 -21.33
N ASN A 315 -15.43 -8.14 -21.27
CA ASN A 315 -16.83 -7.71 -21.45
C ASN A 315 -17.30 -6.72 -20.39
N ASP A 316 -16.61 -6.65 -19.25
CA ASP A 316 -16.88 -5.73 -18.14
C ASP A 316 -16.31 -4.34 -18.37
N SER A 317 -15.48 -4.15 -19.43
CA SER A 317 -14.92 -2.85 -19.73
C SER A 317 -15.96 -1.89 -20.36
N ARG A 318 -16.04 -0.68 -19.83
CA ARG A 318 -16.92 0.37 -20.37
C ARG A 318 -16.44 0.80 -21.76
N TRP A 319 -17.38 1.26 -22.62
CA TRP A 319 -17.04 1.63 -24.00
C TRP A 319 -15.94 2.70 -24.11
N TYR A 320 -15.90 3.65 -23.18
CA TYR A 320 -14.89 4.73 -23.17
C TYR A 320 -13.51 4.21 -22.77
N ASP A 321 -13.41 3.15 -21.98
CA ASP A 321 -12.15 2.52 -21.63
C ASP A 321 -11.55 1.83 -22.87
N ARG A 322 -12.40 1.22 -23.69
CA ARG A 322 -12.00 0.67 -25.00
C ARG A 322 -11.50 1.74 -25.97
N VAL A 323 -12.12 2.93 -25.94
CA VAL A 323 -11.66 4.09 -26.75
C VAL A 323 -10.30 4.57 -26.24
N LYS A 324 -10.12 4.70 -24.91
CA LYS A 324 -8.83 5.09 -24.31
C LYS A 324 -7.74 4.06 -24.62
N LEU A 325 -8.04 2.77 -24.56
CA LEU A 325 -7.09 1.72 -24.94
C LEU A 325 -6.65 1.86 -26.40
N ARG A 326 -7.58 2.14 -27.32
CA ARG A 326 -7.23 2.40 -28.73
C ARG A 326 -6.32 3.61 -28.89
N TYR A 327 -6.55 4.66 -28.12
CA TYR A 327 -5.72 5.86 -28.10
C TYR A 327 -4.31 5.55 -27.57
N VAL A 328 -4.19 4.83 -26.46
CA VAL A 328 -2.91 4.40 -25.91
C VAL A 328 -2.16 3.51 -26.89
N ARG A 329 -2.84 2.59 -27.60
CA ARG A 329 -2.25 1.78 -28.66
C ARG A 329 -1.74 2.63 -29.84
N LEU A 330 -2.49 3.63 -30.23
CA LEU A 330 -2.08 4.55 -31.29
C LEU A 330 -0.82 5.31 -30.88
N ILE A 331 -0.78 5.81 -29.63
CA ILE A 331 0.42 6.46 -29.06
C ILE A 331 1.60 5.47 -29.05
N ALA A 332 1.43 4.25 -28.56
CA ALA A 332 2.47 3.24 -28.53
C ALA A 332 2.99 2.92 -29.95
N LEU A 333 2.11 2.84 -30.95
CA LEU A 333 2.46 2.66 -32.36
C LEU A 333 3.23 3.87 -32.94
N VAL A 334 2.83 5.09 -32.58
CA VAL A 334 3.54 6.31 -33.00
C VAL A 334 4.95 6.33 -32.40
N TYR A 335 5.08 6.06 -31.10
CA TYR A 335 6.37 6.01 -30.42
C TYR A 335 7.26 4.85 -30.92
N SER A 336 6.68 3.73 -31.33
CA SER A 336 7.43 2.62 -31.94
C SER A 336 8.14 3.01 -33.23
N LYS A 337 7.56 3.94 -33.98
CA LYS A 337 8.16 4.49 -35.22
C LYS A 337 9.39 5.37 -34.96
N TYR A 338 9.50 5.96 -33.77
CA TYR A 338 10.58 6.88 -33.41
C TYR A 338 11.74 6.24 -32.67
N LYS A 339 11.93 4.91 -32.76
CA LYS A 339 13.09 4.15 -32.26
C LYS A 339 13.32 4.19 -30.76
N LEU A 340 12.31 4.30 -29.95
CA LEU A 340 12.43 4.09 -28.52
C LEU A 340 12.78 2.63 -28.26
N LYS A 341 14.00 2.34 -27.77
CA LYS A 341 14.51 0.97 -27.54
C LYS A 341 13.59 0.11 -26.68
N HIS A 342 12.78 0.71 -25.84
CA HIS A 342 11.94 0.03 -24.83
C HIS A 342 10.46 -0.12 -25.24
N TRP A 343 10.05 0.36 -26.41
CA TRP A 343 8.67 0.19 -26.90
C TRP A 343 8.27 -1.28 -27.05
N LYS A 344 9.24 -2.17 -27.25
CA LYS A 344 9.00 -3.61 -27.37
C LYS A 344 8.31 -4.19 -26.12
N TYR A 345 8.67 -3.72 -24.94
CA TYR A 345 8.08 -4.16 -23.69
C TYR A 345 6.61 -3.71 -23.60
N LEU A 346 6.34 -2.44 -23.88
CA LEU A 346 4.99 -1.91 -23.91
C LEU A 346 4.12 -2.56 -24.99
N TYR A 347 4.72 -2.85 -26.15
CA TYR A 347 4.03 -3.55 -27.22
C TYR A 347 3.67 -4.99 -26.82
N GLY A 348 4.55 -5.70 -26.17
CA GLY A 348 4.29 -7.04 -25.64
C GLY A 348 3.19 -7.06 -24.57
N LEU A 349 3.17 -6.05 -23.69
CA LEU A 349 2.12 -5.88 -22.68
C LEU A 349 0.77 -5.53 -23.28
N LEU A 350 0.74 -4.74 -24.38
CA LEU A 350 -0.47 -4.16 -24.94
C LEU A 350 -1.11 -5.01 -26.05
N ILE A 351 -0.34 -5.76 -26.83
CA ILE A 351 -0.81 -6.13 -28.16
C ILE A 351 -0.94 -7.63 -28.43
N ASP A 352 -0.09 -8.56 -27.99
CA ASP A 352 -0.33 -9.95 -28.34
C ASP A 352 0.56 -11.02 -27.67
N ARG A 353 -0.04 -12.22 -27.45
CA ARG A 353 0.63 -13.43 -26.97
C ARG A 353 1.79 -13.93 -27.85
N LYS A 354 1.64 -13.83 -29.17
CA LYS A 354 2.65 -14.35 -30.12
C LYS A 354 3.84 -13.42 -30.28
N SER A 355 3.64 -12.13 -30.14
CA SER A 355 4.69 -11.12 -30.25
C SER A 355 5.55 -11.04 -29.01
N ALA A 356 4.99 -11.23 -27.83
CA ALA A 356 5.70 -11.16 -26.56
C ALA A 356 6.68 -12.35 -26.35
N SER A 357 6.35 -13.54 -26.88
CA SER A 357 7.25 -14.71 -26.82
C SER A 357 8.50 -14.57 -27.69
N LYS A 358 8.52 -13.61 -28.60
CA LYS A 358 9.65 -13.32 -29.53
C LYS A 358 10.48 -12.12 -29.08
N ILE A 359 10.12 -11.45 -27.99
CA ILE A 359 10.86 -10.31 -27.48
C ILE A 359 12.09 -10.84 -26.75
N ASP A 360 13.27 -10.48 -27.23
CA ASP A 360 14.49 -10.64 -26.47
C ASP A 360 14.50 -9.60 -25.35
N TRP A 361 14.29 -10.08 -24.13
CA TRP A 361 14.20 -9.24 -22.94
C TRP A 361 15.58 -8.76 -22.45
N ASN A 362 16.66 -9.21 -23.09
CA ASN A 362 18.05 -8.86 -22.73
C ASN A 362 18.64 -7.76 -23.64
N THR A 363 17.92 -7.27 -24.62
CA THR A 363 18.34 -6.18 -25.53
C THR A 363 17.51 -4.93 -25.32
#